data_136f553c3c865f5d7ce23d8133bafe2b
#
_entry.id   136f553c3c865f5d7ce23d8133bafe2b
#
_cell.length_a   1.000
_cell.length_b   1.000
_cell.length_c   1.000
_cell.angle_alpha   90.00
_cell.angle_beta   90.00
_cell.angle_gamma   90.00
#
_symmetry.space_group_name_H-M   'P 1'
#
loop_
_entity.id
_entity.type
_entity.pdbx_description
1 polymer ?
#
loop_
_entity_poly.entity_id
_entity_poly.type
_entity_poly.pdbx_seq_one_letter_code
_entity_poly.pdbx_strand_id
1 'polypeptide(L)'
;MTVTFDPQSGHEQKGRRPALVISNDQFNQRTGLAIVCPITNTKRNVPFHVALPPESTVTGFVMVEQVKAIDFRARQARFIEKAPEAVLNEALSLLDACIY
;
A
#
# COMPACT_ATOMS: atom_id res chain seq x y z
N MET A 1 2.17 7.49 -1.49
CA MET A 1 3.58 7.10 -1.32
C MET A 1 3.69 5.60 -1.15
N THR A 2 4.83 5.06 -1.50
CA THR A 2 5.10 3.66 -1.19
C THR A 2 5.97 3.58 0.06
N VAL A 3 5.69 2.60 0.88
CA VAL A 3 6.39 2.37 2.15
C VAL A 3 6.65 0.89 2.31
N THR A 4 7.58 0.54 3.20
CA THR A 4 7.66 -0.83 3.71
C THR A 4 7.25 -0.82 5.17
N PHE A 5 6.73 -1.93 5.64
CA PHE A 5 6.32 -2.06 7.04
C PHE A 5 6.50 -3.49 7.51
N ASP A 6 6.60 -3.65 8.83
CA ASP A 6 6.65 -4.97 9.43
C ASP A 6 5.28 -5.61 9.36
N PRO A 7 5.18 -6.85 8.86
CA PRO A 7 3.87 -7.50 8.70
C PRO A 7 3.19 -7.76 10.03
N GLN A 8 3.96 -7.98 11.09
CA GLN A 8 3.41 -8.20 12.42
C GLN A 8 4.26 -7.50 13.45
N SER A 9 3.60 -6.76 14.31
CA SER A 9 4.26 -6.10 15.41
C SER A 9 4.71 -7.12 16.44
N GLY A 10 5.96 -7.01 16.89
CA GLY A 10 6.46 -7.84 18.00
C GLY A 10 6.85 -9.26 17.64
N HIS A 11 6.81 -9.64 16.39
CA HIS A 11 7.20 -10.98 15.94
C HIS A 11 8.44 -10.93 15.10
N GLU A 12 9.18 -12.03 15.11
CA GLU A 12 10.25 -12.22 14.13
C GLU A 12 9.66 -12.25 12.75
N GLN A 13 10.25 -11.49 11.84
CA GLN A 13 9.73 -11.43 10.50
C GLN A 13 10.83 -11.65 9.48
N LYS A 14 10.45 -12.24 8.38
CA LYS A 14 11.37 -12.58 7.32
C LYS A 14 11.56 -11.47 6.33
N GLY A 15 11.10 -10.31 6.61
CA GLY A 15 11.29 -9.20 5.73
C GLY A 15 10.15 -8.23 5.81
N ARG A 16 10.41 -7.05 5.31
CA ARG A 16 9.43 -5.99 5.31
C ARG A 16 8.55 -6.13 4.09
N ARG A 17 7.30 -5.69 4.23
CA ARG A 17 6.33 -5.76 3.14
C ARG A 17 6.12 -4.39 2.55
N PRO A 18 6.13 -4.26 1.22
CA PRO A 18 5.82 -2.98 0.59
C PRO A 18 4.32 -2.77 0.49
N ALA A 19 3.93 -1.51 0.50
CA ALA A 19 2.53 -1.14 0.35
C ALA A 19 2.41 0.27 -0.23
N LEU A 20 1.27 0.55 -0.85
CA LEU A 20 0.91 1.88 -1.30
C LEU A 20 0.02 2.52 -0.24
N VAL A 21 0.42 3.68 0.28
CA VAL A 21 -0.42 4.45 1.19
C VAL A 21 -1.42 5.24 0.37
N ILE A 22 -2.69 5.04 0.62
CA ILE A 22 -3.76 5.72 -0.10
C ILE A 22 -4.48 6.77 0.73
N SER A 23 -4.26 6.80 2.05
CA SER A 23 -4.83 7.84 2.89
C SER A 23 -3.95 9.10 2.86
N ASN A 24 -4.58 10.25 3.13
CA ASN A 24 -3.87 11.52 3.11
C ASN A 24 -3.21 11.80 4.46
N ASP A 25 -2.34 12.81 4.46
CA ASP A 25 -1.54 13.16 5.64
C ASP A 25 -2.41 13.56 6.81
N GLN A 26 -3.49 14.26 6.57
CA GLN A 26 -4.37 14.70 7.65
C GLN A 26 -5.00 13.51 8.37
N PHE A 27 -5.48 12.54 7.61
CA PHE A 27 -6.02 11.31 8.19
C PHE A 27 -4.94 10.61 9.01
N ASN A 28 -3.76 10.45 8.42
CA ASN A 28 -2.67 9.73 9.06
C ASN A 28 -2.24 10.38 10.37
N GLN A 29 -2.15 11.70 10.39
CA GLN A 29 -1.76 12.44 11.59
C GLN A 29 -2.81 12.37 12.68
N ARG A 30 -4.07 12.49 12.31
CA ARG A 30 -5.15 12.54 13.30
C ARG A 30 -5.43 11.19 13.94
N THR A 31 -5.26 10.12 13.20
CA THR A 31 -5.63 8.77 13.68
C THR A 31 -4.43 7.95 14.14
N GLY A 32 -3.22 8.29 13.71
CA GLY A 32 -2.06 7.43 13.90
C GLY A 32 -2.07 6.20 13.01
N LEU A 33 -3.00 6.15 12.07
CA LEU A 33 -3.15 5.03 11.14
C LEU A 33 -2.85 5.49 9.72
N ALA A 34 -2.51 4.54 8.87
CA ALA A 34 -2.46 4.76 7.42
C ALA A 34 -3.29 3.69 6.74
N ILE A 35 -4.05 4.07 5.74
CA ILE A 35 -4.80 3.13 4.92
C ILE A 35 -3.89 2.74 3.77
N VAL A 36 -3.62 1.45 3.64
CA VAL A 36 -2.64 0.95 2.69
C VAL A 36 -3.21 -0.21 1.87
N CYS A 37 -2.64 -0.37 0.66
CA CYS A 37 -2.87 -1.54 -0.17
C CYS A 37 -1.56 -2.28 -0.31
N PRO A 38 -1.47 -3.55 0.09
CA PRO A 38 -0.22 -4.31 -0.04
C PRO A 38 0.18 -4.48 -1.50
N ILE A 39 1.47 -4.65 -1.72
CA ILE A 39 2.05 -4.84 -3.05
C ILE A 39 2.66 -6.23 -3.12
N THR A 40 2.39 -6.95 -4.22
CA THR A 40 2.91 -8.28 -4.45
C THR A 40 3.60 -8.36 -5.79
N ASN A 41 4.64 -9.20 -5.90
CA ASN A 41 5.25 -9.48 -7.20
C ASN A 41 4.59 -10.63 -7.94
N THR A 42 3.65 -11.30 -7.30
CA THR A 42 2.94 -12.42 -7.94
C THR A 42 1.86 -11.88 -8.86
N LYS A 43 1.98 -12.15 -10.15
CA LYS A 43 0.95 -11.76 -11.10
C LYS A 43 -0.25 -12.67 -10.96
N ARG A 44 -1.42 -12.08 -10.82
CA ARG A 44 -2.69 -12.82 -10.73
C ARG A 44 -3.71 -12.16 -11.64
N ASN A 45 -4.63 -12.94 -12.14
CA ASN A 45 -5.71 -12.41 -12.97
C ASN A 45 -6.82 -11.85 -12.08
N VAL A 46 -6.50 -10.82 -11.34
CA VAL A 46 -7.45 -10.17 -10.45
C VAL A 46 -7.68 -8.75 -10.96
N PRO A 47 -8.94 -8.38 -11.27
CA PRO A 47 -9.21 -7.08 -11.88
C PRO A 47 -8.95 -5.89 -10.96
N PHE A 48 -8.75 -6.12 -9.66
CA PHE A 48 -8.51 -5.05 -8.70
C PHE A 48 -7.03 -4.85 -8.36
N HIS A 49 -6.15 -5.37 -9.20
CA HIS A 49 -4.71 -5.13 -9.05
C HIS A 49 -4.27 -4.01 -9.98
N VAL A 50 -3.35 -3.16 -9.49
CA VAL A 50 -2.77 -2.07 -10.27
C VAL A 50 -1.29 -2.33 -10.45
N ALA A 51 -0.84 -2.43 -11.69
CA ALA A 51 0.58 -2.64 -11.97
C ALA A 51 1.37 -1.37 -11.68
N LEU A 52 2.51 -1.54 -11.01
CA LEU A 52 3.45 -0.44 -10.82
C LEU A 52 4.30 -0.28 -12.07
N PRO A 53 4.67 0.97 -12.42
CA PRO A 53 5.49 1.18 -13.62
C PRO A 53 6.88 0.58 -13.44
N PRO A 54 7.52 0.16 -14.55
CA PRO A 54 8.85 -0.50 -14.45
C PRO A 54 9.92 0.37 -13.83
N GLU A 55 9.79 1.69 -13.90
CA GLU A 55 10.77 2.62 -13.35
C GLU A 55 10.62 2.83 -11.85
N SER A 56 9.55 2.33 -11.23
CA SER A 56 9.38 2.44 -9.78
C SER A 56 10.40 1.60 -9.02
N THR A 57 10.84 2.09 -7.87
CA THR A 57 11.74 1.33 -6.99
C THR A 57 11.08 0.04 -6.52
N VAL A 58 9.80 0.14 -6.13
CA VAL A 58 9.00 -1.03 -5.78
C VAL A 58 8.35 -1.57 -7.04
N THR A 59 8.50 -2.87 -7.26
CA THR A 59 7.91 -3.53 -8.42
C THR A 59 6.72 -4.37 -8.00
N GLY A 60 5.85 -4.68 -8.95
CA GLY A 60 4.74 -5.61 -8.74
C GLY A 60 3.38 -4.97 -8.91
N PHE A 61 2.43 -5.46 -8.14
CA PHE A 61 1.02 -5.11 -8.28
C PHE A 61 0.44 -4.68 -6.94
N VAL A 62 -0.25 -3.55 -6.94
CA VAL A 62 -0.98 -3.06 -5.78
C VAL A 62 -2.27 -3.86 -5.67
N MET A 63 -2.49 -4.51 -4.52
CA MET A 63 -3.68 -5.34 -4.30
C MET A 63 -4.74 -4.51 -3.60
N VAL A 64 -5.60 -3.88 -4.39
CA VAL A 64 -6.62 -2.96 -3.86
C VAL A 64 -7.66 -3.71 -3.02
N GLU A 65 -7.97 -4.95 -3.38
CA GLU A 65 -8.95 -5.75 -2.62
C GLU A 65 -8.46 -6.11 -1.22
N GLN A 66 -7.17 -5.91 -0.93
CA GLN A 66 -6.61 -6.20 0.39
C GLN A 66 -6.32 -4.93 1.19
N VAL A 67 -7.03 -3.88 0.90
CA VAL A 67 -6.91 -2.61 1.60
C VAL A 67 -7.12 -2.82 3.11
N LYS A 68 -6.29 -2.15 3.90
CA LYS A 68 -6.38 -2.25 5.36
C LYS A 68 -5.76 -1.02 6.01
N ALA A 69 -6.12 -0.80 7.26
CA ALA A 69 -5.48 0.24 8.07
C ALA A 69 -4.37 -0.39 8.90
N ILE A 70 -3.24 0.29 8.99
CA ILE A 70 -2.13 -0.15 9.83
C ILE A 70 -1.72 0.99 10.77
N ASP A 71 -1.24 0.60 11.94
CA ASP A 71 -0.56 1.53 12.84
C ASP A 71 0.87 1.66 12.33
N PHE A 72 1.13 2.75 11.60
CA PHE A 72 2.40 2.86 10.88
C PHE A 72 3.61 3.01 11.81
N ARG A 73 3.40 3.45 13.04
CA ARG A 73 4.49 3.52 14.02
C ARG A 73 4.79 2.15 14.61
N ALA A 74 3.75 1.44 15.02
CA ALA A 74 3.92 0.09 15.55
C ALA A 74 4.49 -0.87 14.52
N ARG A 75 4.13 -0.69 13.25
CA ARG A 75 4.64 -1.49 12.15
C ARG A 75 5.94 -0.96 11.58
N GLN A 76 6.49 0.11 12.13
CA GLN A 76 7.75 0.72 11.72
C GLN A 76 7.80 1.01 10.23
N ALA A 77 6.77 1.67 9.74
CA ALA A 77 6.69 2.03 8.33
C ALA A 77 7.85 2.94 7.93
N ARG A 78 8.43 2.68 6.76
CA ARG A 78 9.52 3.47 6.21
C ARG A 78 9.17 3.91 4.81
N PHE A 79 9.41 5.17 4.55
CA PHE A 79 9.18 5.76 3.23
C PHE A 79 10.13 5.16 2.21
N ILE A 80 9.63 4.83 1.02
CA ILE A 80 10.44 4.40 -0.10
C ILE A 80 10.50 5.50 -1.16
N GLU A 81 9.35 5.86 -1.70
CA GLU A 81 9.27 6.86 -2.76
C GLU A 81 7.85 7.39 -2.87
N LYS A 82 7.72 8.52 -3.55
CA LYS A 82 6.41 9.05 -3.88
C LYS A 82 5.83 8.22 -5.03
N ALA A 83 4.64 7.68 -4.84
CA ALA A 83 4.00 6.89 -5.88
C ALA A 83 3.55 7.78 -7.03
N PRO A 84 3.59 7.28 -8.28
CA PRO A 84 3.02 8.03 -9.39
C PRO A 84 1.54 8.32 -9.13
N GLU A 85 1.13 9.53 -9.47
CA GLU A 85 -0.24 9.98 -9.25
C GLU A 85 -1.24 9.08 -9.96
N ALA A 86 -0.89 8.61 -11.16
CA ALA A 86 -1.75 7.71 -11.91
C ALA A 86 -2.02 6.39 -11.18
N VAL A 87 -1.02 5.86 -10.48
CA VAL A 87 -1.18 4.63 -9.70
C VAL A 87 -2.15 4.87 -8.54
N LEU A 88 -1.95 5.97 -7.82
CA LEU A 88 -2.84 6.30 -6.70
C LEU A 88 -4.27 6.50 -7.17
N ASN A 89 -4.46 7.24 -8.25
CA ASN A 89 -5.78 7.53 -8.79
C ASN A 89 -6.49 6.26 -9.25
N GLU A 90 -5.78 5.36 -9.90
CA GLU A 90 -6.35 4.09 -10.33
C GLU A 90 -6.73 3.22 -9.13
N ALA A 91 -5.87 3.16 -8.12
CA ALA A 91 -6.17 2.40 -6.91
C ALA A 91 -7.41 2.93 -6.21
N LEU A 92 -7.54 4.25 -6.10
CA LEU A 92 -8.72 4.85 -5.47
C LEU A 92 -10.00 4.58 -6.29
N SER A 93 -9.91 4.62 -7.61
CA SER A 93 -11.04 4.30 -8.47
C SER A 93 -11.49 2.85 -8.32
N LEU A 94 -10.53 1.93 -8.24
CA LEU A 94 -10.85 0.52 -8.05
C LEU A 94 -11.43 0.26 -6.67
N LEU A 95 -10.93 0.94 -5.65
CA LEU A 95 -11.47 0.81 -4.31
C LEU A 95 -12.93 1.29 -4.28
N ASP A 96 -13.21 2.41 -4.92
CA ASP A 96 -14.57 2.92 -5.04
C ASP A 96 -15.47 1.88 -5.70
N ALA A 97 -15.00 1.24 -6.75
CA ALA A 97 -15.76 0.20 -7.45
C ALA A 97 -16.01 -1.04 -6.58
N CYS A 98 -15.11 -1.34 -5.63
CA CYS A 98 -15.30 -2.45 -4.71
C CYS A 98 -16.38 -2.16 -3.67
N ILE A 99 -16.59 -0.90 -3.33
CA ILE A 99 -17.48 -0.52 -2.22
C ILE A 99 -18.87 -0.15 -2.72
N TYR A 100 -18.95 0.51 -3.84
CA TYR A 100 -20.19 0.99 -4.43
C TYR A 100 -20.53 0.29 -5.73
#